data_e46acb1098188113b831e51fffb89453
#
_entry.id   e46acb1098188113b831e51fffb89453
#
_cell.length_a   1.000
_cell.length_b   1.000
_cell.length_c   1.000
_cell.angle_alpha   90.00
_cell.angle_beta   90.00
_cell.angle_gamma   90.00
#
_symmetry.space_group_name_H-M   'P 1'
#
loop_
_entity.id
_entity.type
_entity.pdbx_description
1 polymer ?
#
loop_
_entity_poly.entity_id
_entity_poly.type
_entity_poly.pdbx_seq_one_letter_code
_entity_poly.pdbx_strand_id
1 'polypeptide(L)'
;LASVGKPDLSTTIFGRKIDMPIFLSPCAMQRLYHHDGDKASAKAANKFGTFYSMSTMANNTIEEISNLSSGPKLFQLYVHKDQSITNDLIDRCRRSGFDGMCLTVDTLVAGNRERDHRTGFTTPPKLTLKSLLSFAMHPGWVFNYLTHEKFKLANVATKTDKGTNIAKSVIDYINEQYD
;
A
#
# COMPACT_ATOMS: atom_id res chain seq x y z
N LEU A 1 8.15 -4.35 -42.64
CA LEU A 1 8.24 -4.62 -41.19
C LEU A 1 8.27 -6.13 -41.06
N ALA A 2 9.37 -6.68 -40.48
CA ALA A 2 9.44 -8.10 -40.19
C ALA A 2 8.35 -8.46 -39.16
N SER A 3 7.61 -9.55 -39.42
CA SER A 3 6.64 -10.09 -38.49
C SER A 3 7.42 -10.57 -37.24
N VAL A 4 7.33 -9.82 -36.20
CA VAL A 4 7.89 -10.23 -34.88
C VAL A 4 6.87 -11.19 -34.28
N GLY A 5 7.26 -12.46 -34.07
CA GLY A 5 6.43 -13.44 -33.37
C GLY A 5 6.12 -12.98 -31.94
N LYS A 6 5.56 -13.85 -31.12
CA LYS A 6 5.31 -13.52 -29.69
C LYS A 6 6.65 -13.26 -28.99
N PRO A 7 6.94 -12.04 -28.51
CA PRO A 7 8.18 -11.77 -27.79
C PRO A 7 8.19 -12.51 -26.45
N ASP A 8 9.32 -13.09 -26.09
CA ASP A 8 9.56 -13.57 -24.74
C ASP A 8 10.03 -12.39 -23.88
N LEU A 9 9.21 -11.99 -22.90
CA LEU A 9 9.48 -10.90 -21.97
C LEU A 9 10.00 -11.41 -20.62
N SER A 10 10.18 -12.73 -20.48
CA SER A 10 10.60 -13.32 -19.22
C SER A 10 12.03 -12.92 -18.85
N THR A 11 12.26 -12.74 -17.56
CA THR A 11 13.58 -12.43 -16.99
C THR A 11 13.70 -12.97 -15.59
N THR A 12 14.89 -12.89 -15.01
CA THR A 12 15.13 -13.29 -13.60
C THR A 12 15.60 -12.10 -12.79
N ILE A 13 14.88 -11.80 -11.71
CA ILE A 13 15.18 -10.71 -10.79
C ILE A 13 15.08 -11.24 -9.35
N PHE A 14 16.07 -10.94 -8.51
CA PHE A 14 16.21 -11.47 -7.14
C PHE A 14 16.12 -13.00 -7.08
N GLY A 15 16.65 -13.70 -8.09
CA GLY A 15 16.58 -15.17 -8.20
C GLY A 15 15.19 -15.72 -8.55
N ARG A 16 14.20 -14.87 -8.80
CA ARG A 16 12.84 -15.25 -9.21
C ARG A 16 12.64 -15.02 -10.70
N LYS A 17 12.19 -16.06 -11.39
CA LYS A 17 11.75 -15.91 -12.78
C LYS A 17 10.42 -15.17 -12.80
N ILE A 18 10.29 -14.17 -13.66
CA ILE A 18 9.08 -13.40 -13.91
C ILE A 18 8.76 -13.40 -15.40
N ASP A 19 7.47 -13.29 -15.74
CA ASP A 19 7.00 -13.40 -17.12
C ASP A 19 7.16 -12.08 -17.89
N MET A 20 7.26 -10.95 -17.16
CA MET A 20 7.50 -9.64 -17.74
C MET A 20 8.23 -8.71 -16.76
N PRO A 21 9.12 -7.81 -17.23
CA PRO A 21 9.91 -6.91 -16.39
C PRO A 21 9.13 -5.65 -15.98
N ILE A 22 7.89 -5.82 -15.54
CA ILE A 22 7.00 -4.76 -15.07
C ILE A 22 6.58 -5.11 -13.64
N PHE A 23 6.81 -4.20 -12.69
CA PHE A 23 6.44 -4.39 -11.30
C PHE A 23 5.25 -3.51 -10.93
N LEU A 24 4.38 -4.00 -10.06
CA LEU A 24 3.41 -3.14 -9.42
C LEU A 24 4.11 -2.35 -8.31
N SER A 25 4.17 -1.03 -8.48
CA SER A 25 4.77 -0.11 -7.51
C SER A 25 4.04 -0.16 -6.16
N PRO A 26 4.75 0.12 -5.05
CA PRO A 26 4.12 0.20 -3.75
C PRO A 26 3.13 1.37 -3.70
N CYS A 27 1.86 1.05 -3.45
CA CYS A 27 0.79 2.00 -3.32
C CYS A 27 0.26 1.96 -1.89
N ALA A 28 0.23 3.12 -1.23
CA ALA A 28 -0.35 3.24 0.10
C ALA A 28 -1.87 3.30 0.04
N MET A 29 -2.54 2.84 1.10
CA MET A 29 -3.95 3.11 1.36
C MET A 29 -4.91 2.69 0.21
N GLN A 30 -4.65 1.59 -0.46
CA GLN A 30 -5.40 1.15 -1.65
C GLN A 30 -6.90 0.95 -1.37
N ARG A 31 -7.30 0.64 -0.12
CA ARG A 31 -8.71 0.51 0.26
C ARG A 31 -9.51 1.82 0.21
N LEU A 32 -8.86 2.96 0.10
CA LEU A 32 -9.57 4.21 -0.20
C LEU A 32 -10.18 4.22 -1.61
N TYR A 33 -9.63 3.41 -2.51
CA TYR A 33 -10.07 3.33 -3.91
C TYR A 33 -10.96 2.11 -4.17
N HIS A 34 -10.61 0.97 -3.60
CA HIS A 34 -11.35 -0.28 -3.77
C HIS A 34 -11.26 -1.15 -2.51
N HIS A 35 -12.34 -1.81 -2.15
CA HIS A 35 -12.44 -2.61 -0.91
C HIS A 35 -11.42 -3.75 -0.82
N ASP A 36 -11.03 -4.37 -1.95
CA ASP A 36 -10.02 -5.42 -1.97
C ASP A 36 -8.58 -4.89 -1.75
N GLY A 37 -8.33 -3.62 -2.09
CA GLY A 37 -7.05 -2.96 -1.86
C GLY A 37 -5.84 -3.77 -2.32
N ASP A 38 -4.89 -3.96 -1.41
CA ASP A 38 -3.64 -4.69 -1.65
C ASP A 38 -3.84 -6.14 -2.12
N LYS A 39 -4.94 -6.78 -1.68
CA LYS A 39 -5.27 -8.17 -2.07
C LYS A 39 -5.52 -8.28 -3.58
N ALA A 40 -6.22 -7.32 -4.17
CA ALA A 40 -6.48 -7.31 -5.62
C ALA A 40 -5.18 -7.13 -6.41
N SER A 41 -4.34 -6.20 -5.99
CA SER A 41 -3.05 -5.92 -6.63
C SER A 41 -2.11 -7.13 -6.55
N ALA A 42 -2.01 -7.77 -5.38
CA ALA A 42 -1.18 -8.95 -5.19
C ALA A 42 -1.66 -10.15 -6.05
N LYS A 43 -2.98 -10.37 -6.11
CA LYS A 43 -3.55 -11.41 -6.99
C LYS A 43 -3.27 -11.13 -8.47
N ALA A 44 -3.39 -9.88 -8.90
CA ALA A 44 -3.11 -9.48 -10.28
C ALA A 44 -1.64 -9.71 -10.63
N ALA A 45 -0.70 -9.26 -9.79
CA ALA A 45 0.72 -9.50 -9.99
C ALA A 45 1.05 -10.99 -10.11
N ASN A 46 0.51 -11.81 -9.20
CA ASN A 46 0.69 -13.26 -9.24
C ASN A 46 0.12 -13.89 -10.51
N LYS A 47 -1.07 -13.45 -10.95
CA LYS A 47 -1.73 -13.94 -12.17
C LYS A 47 -0.90 -13.65 -13.42
N PHE A 48 -0.23 -12.50 -13.46
CA PHE A 48 0.58 -12.07 -14.61
C PHE A 48 2.09 -12.36 -14.43
N GLY A 49 2.45 -13.17 -13.44
CA GLY A 49 3.83 -13.62 -13.24
C GLY A 49 4.83 -12.48 -13.00
N THR A 50 4.43 -11.44 -12.27
CA THR A 50 5.32 -10.30 -11.98
C THR A 50 5.38 -9.97 -10.49
N PHE A 51 6.27 -9.02 -10.10
CA PHE A 51 6.41 -8.60 -8.71
C PHE A 51 5.24 -7.73 -8.25
N TYR A 52 4.75 -8.04 -7.07
CA TYR A 52 3.92 -7.14 -6.27
C TYR A 52 4.80 -6.43 -5.23
N SER A 53 4.76 -5.11 -5.19
CA SER A 53 5.44 -4.31 -4.18
C SER A 53 4.44 -3.79 -3.16
N MET A 54 4.60 -4.22 -1.90
CA MET A 54 3.72 -3.84 -0.80
C MET A 54 4.26 -2.58 -0.11
N SER A 55 3.38 -1.63 0.20
CA SER A 55 3.74 -0.43 0.94
C SER A 55 3.77 -0.68 2.46
N THR A 56 4.65 0.03 3.19
CA THR A 56 4.56 0.12 4.66
C THR A 56 3.17 0.56 5.13
N MET A 57 2.53 1.46 4.38
CA MET A 57 1.19 1.99 4.65
C MET A 57 0.08 1.19 3.94
N ALA A 58 0.27 -0.11 3.74
CA ALA A 58 -0.74 -1.00 3.16
C ALA A 58 -1.90 -1.24 4.13
N ASN A 59 -3.06 -1.54 3.58
CA ASN A 59 -4.28 -1.83 4.34
C ASN A 59 -4.41 -3.31 4.74
N ASN A 60 -3.58 -4.16 4.19
CA ASN A 60 -3.48 -5.56 4.54
C ASN A 60 -2.16 -5.84 5.27
N THR A 61 -2.12 -6.90 6.07
CA THR A 61 -0.89 -7.31 6.73
C THR A 61 0.07 -8.02 5.78
N ILE A 62 1.34 -8.03 6.13
CA ILE A 62 2.41 -8.77 5.42
C ILE A 62 2.02 -10.23 5.28
N GLU A 63 1.49 -10.82 6.36
CA GLU A 63 1.08 -12.22 6.44
C GLU A 63 -0.15 -12.51 5.57
N GLU A 64 -1.17 -11.62 5.55
CA GLU A 64 -2.33 -11.76 4.69
C GLU A 64 -1.93 -11.83 3.21
N ILE A 65 -1.03 -10.96 2.77
CA ILE A 65 -0.56 -10.92 1.39
C ILE A 65 0.30 -12.16 1.06
N SER A 66 1.15 -12.59 1.99
CA SER A 66 1.96 -13.80 1.81
C SER A 66 1.11 -15.06 1.66
N ASN A 67 0.09 -15.19 2.51
CA ASN A 67 -0.83 -16.35 2.45
C ASN A 67 -1.71 -16.34 1.18
N LEU A 68 -1.96 -15.16 0.62
CA LEU A 68 -2.80 -14.99 -0.56
C LEU A 68 -2.07 -15.29 -1.87
N SER A 69 -0.77 -15.05 -1.93
CA SER A 69 0.03 -15.08 -3.16
C SER A 69 1.38 -15.73 -2.94
N SER A 70 1.67 -16.78 -3.73
CA SER A 70 3.00 -17.40 -3.82
C SER A 70 3.93 -16.68 -4.80
N GLY A 71 3.42 -15.70 -5.55
CA GLY A 71 4.20 -14.92 -6.50
C GLY A 71 5.28 -14.07 -5.84
N PRO A 72 6.20 -13.52 -6.64
CA PRO A 72 7.31 -12.72 -6.14
C PRO A 72 6.82 -11.42 -5.51
N LYS A 73 7.41 -11.06 -4.35
CA LYS A 73 6.96 -9.94 -3.51
C LYS A 73 8.11 -9.10 -3.01
N LEU A 74 7.95 -7.78 -3.08
CA LEU A 74 8.83 -6.79 -2.46
C LEU A 74 8.06 -6.04 -1.37
N PHE A 75 8.75 -5.54 -0.37
CA PHE A 75 8.20 -4.67 0.65
C PHE A 75 8.91 -3.31 0.60
N GLN A 76 8.14 -2.23 0.49
CA GLN A 76 8.66 -0.87 0.58
C GLN A 76 8.68 -0.46 2.06
N LEU A 77 9.85 -0.11 2.55
CA LEU A 77 10.12 0.21 3.95
C LEU A 77 10.39 1.71 4.11
N TYR A 78 9.64 2.33 5.01
CA TYR A 78 10.03 3.57 5.69
C TYR A 78 10.74 3.21 6.99
N VAL A 79 11.88 3.86 7.25
CA VAL A 79 12.56 3.72 8.54
C VAL A 79 11.84 4.57 9.58
N HIS A 80 11.44 3.94 10.68
CA HIS A 80 10.73 4.61 11.76
C HIS A 80 11.71 5.13 12.82
N LYS A 81 11.35 6.20 13.50
CA LYS A 81 12.10 6.68 14.68
C LYS A 81 12.20 5.57 15.73
N ASP A 82 11.10 4.88 16.02
CA ASP A 82 11.13 3.64 16.81
C ASP A 82 11.67 2.49 15.96
N GLN A 83 12.95 2.19 16.14
CA GLN A 83 13.64 1.11 15.44
C GLN A 83 12.99 -0.26 15.68
N SER A 84 12.25 -0.44 16.79
CA SER A 84 11.55 -1.70 17.06
C SER A 84 10.47 -1.99 16.02
N ILE A 85 9.80 -0.96 15.49
CA ILE A 85 8.81 -1.11 14.41
C ILE A 85 9.50 -1.50 13.11
N THR A 86 10.61 -0.82 12.78
CA THR A 86 11.40 -1.13 11.59
C THR A 86 11.89 -2.58 11.61
N ASN A 87 12.46 -3.02 12.72
CA ASN A 87 12.95 -4.38 12.88
C ASN A 87 11.82 -5.42 12.82
N ASP A 88 10.67 -5.15 13.44
CA ASP A 88 9.49 -6.02 13.34
C ASP A 88 9.02 -6.20 11.90
N LEU A 89 8.95 -5.11 11.12
CA LEU A 89 8.58 -5.18 9.70
C LEU A 89 9.56 -6.01 8.89
N ILE A 90 10.87 -5.84 9.12
CA ILE A 90 11.92 -6.63 8.46
C ILE A 90 11.77 -8.12 8.78
N ASP A 91 11.59 -8.45 10.05
CA ASP A 91 11.47 -9.82 10.50
C ASP A 91 10.20 -10.50 10.01
N ARG A 92 9.08 -9.76 9.96
CA ARG A 92 7.81 -10.25 9.41
C ARG A 92 7.93 -10.52 7.92
N CYS A 93 8.54 -9.61 7.16
CA CYS A 93 8.80 -9.82 5.72
C CYS A 93 9.67 -11.06 5.47
N ARG A 94 10.73 -11.24 6.25
CA ARG A 94 11.61 -12.42 6.15
C ARG A 94 10.85 -13.71 6.42
N ARG A 95 10.08 -13.75 7.52
CA ARG A 95 9.28 -14.95 7.89
C ARG A 95 8.15 -15.22 6.89
N SER A 96 7.63 -14.18 6.24
CA SER A 96 6.56 -14.28 5.24
C SER A 96 7.06 -14.51 3.82
N GLY A 97 8.37 -14.72 3.61
CA GLY A 97 8.94 -15.09 2.31
C GLY A 97 8.85 -13.99 1.26
N PHE A 98 9.04 -12.72 1.67
CA PHE A 98 9.26 -11.64 0.71
C PHE A 98 10.66 -11.76 0.10
N ASP A 99 10.77 -11.52 -1.20
CA ASP A 99 11.99 -11.72 -1.98
C ASP A 99 12.99 -10.55 -1.83
N GLY A 100 12.53 -9.38 -1.40
CA GLY A 100 13.37 -8.22 -1.20
C GLY A 100 12.65 -7.04 -0.56
N MET A 101 13.43 -5.99 -0.27
CA MET A 101 12.92 -4.75 0.31
C MET A 101 13.39 -3.55 -0.50
N CYS A 102 12.51 -2.56 -0.65
CA CYS A 102 12.79 -1.26 -1.22
C CYS A 102 12.85 -0.23 -0.09
N LEU A 103 14.04 0.25 0.24
CA LEU A 103 14.21 1.29 1.24
C LEU A 103 13.88 2.66 0.64
N THR A 104 12.95 3.40 1.26
CA THR A 104 12.64 4.79 0.89
C THR A 104 13.50 5.72 1.72
N VAL A 105 14.28 6.59 1.04
CA VAL A 105 15.32 7.44 1.67
C VAL A 105 15.09 8.94 1.48
N ASP A 106 14.00 9.34 0.82
CA ASP A 106 13.71 10.73 0.43
C ASP A 106 12.59 11.39 1.26
N THR A 107 12.24 10.81 2.42
CA THR A 107 11.11 11.26 3.24
C THR A 107 11.50 12.13 4.42
N LEU A 108 12.59 12.88 4.31
CA LEU A 108 13.03 13.81 5.36
C LEU A 108 12.08 15.01 5.54
N VAL A 109 11.32 15.35 4.51
CA VAL A 109 10.36 16.46 4.50
C VAL A 109 9.07 16.04 3.82
N ALA A 110 7.94 16.45 4.38
CA ALA A 110 6.63 16.21 3.77
C ALA A 110 6.53 16.91 2.41
N GLY A 111 6.11 16.16 1.38
CA GLY A 111 5.96 16.72 0.03
C GLY A 111 4.81 17.74 -0.05
N ASN A 112 5.06 18.87 -0.72
CA ASN A 112 4.03 19.87 -1.00
C ASN A 112 3.10 19.38 -2.13
N ARG A 113 1.92 18.87 -1.76
CA ARG A 113 0.91 18.37 -2.70
C ARG A 113 -0.12 19.46 -3.02
N GLU A 114 0.19 20.34 -3.97
CA GLU A 114 -0.67 21.46 -4.36
C GLU A 114 -2.13 21.03 -4.69
N ARG A 115 -2.32 19.87 -5.30
CA ARG A 115 -3.65 19.35 -5.61
C ARG A 115 -4.47 19.12 -4.36
N ASP A 116 -3.87 18.60 -3.30
CA ASP A 116 -4.56 18.33 -2.03
C ASP A 116 -5.00 19.67 -1.39
N HIS A 117 -4.14 20.69 -1.43
CA HIS A 117 -4.50 22.04 -0.98
C HIS A 117 -5.64 22.64 -1.80
N ARG A 118 -5.61 22.53 -3.14
CA ARG A 118 -6.66 23.07 -4.04
C ARG A 118 -7.99 22.35 -3.90
N THR A 119 -7.98 21.04 -3.66
CA THR A 119 -9.20 20.23 -3.52
C THR A 119 -9.74 20.20 -2.11
N GLY A 120 -8.99 20.74 -1.13
CA GLY A 120 -9.36 20.69 0.29
C GLY A 120 -9.22 19.29 0.87
N PHE A 121 -8.44 18.41 0.22
CA PHE A 121 -8.10 17.11 0.78
C PHE A 121 -7.11 17.32 1.93
N THR A 122 -7.55 17.06 3.14
CA THR A 122 -6.74 17.19 4.36
C THR A 122 -6.60 15.83 5.05
N THR A 123 -5.52 15.67 5.80
CA THR A 123 -5.35 14.54 6.71
C THR A 123 -5.40 15.07 8.14
N PRO A 124 -6.43 14.75 8.95
CA PRO A 124 -7.62 13.93 8.62
C PRO A 124 -8.54 14.61 7.60
N PRO A 125 -9.29 13.82 6.80
CA PRO A 125 -10.25 14.38 5.86
C PRO A 125 -11.37 15.14 6.58
N LYS A 126 -11.61 16.40 6.18
CA LYS A 126 -12.71 17.21 6.71
C LYS A 126 -13.95 16.99 5.84
N LEU A 127 -15.03 16.57 6.49
CA LEU A 127 -16.33 16.46 5.81
C LEU A 127 -16.91 17.87 5.61
N THR A 128 -17.00 18.27 4.36
CA THR A 128 -17.64 19.51 3.92
C THR A 128 -18.92 19.19 3.14
N LEU A 129 -19.83 20.16 2.98
CA LEU A 129 -21.01 19.96 2.13
C LEU A 129 -20.63 19.52 0.70
N LYS A 130 -19.53 20.06 0.17
CA LYS A 130 -19.01 19.67 -1.14
C LYS A 130 -18.57 18.19 -1.16
N SER A 131 -17.89 17.70 -0.12
CA SER A 131 -17.49 16.29 -0.02
C SER A 131 -18.70 15.36 0.15
N LEU A 132 -19.70 15.77 0.92
CA LEU A 132 -20.95 15.00 1.08
C LEU A 132 -21.71 14.87 -0.23
N LEU A 133 -21.83 15.95 -1.01
CA LEU A 133 -22.42 15.91 -2.36
C LEU A 133 -21.62 15.00 -3.29
N SER A 134 -20.28 15.05 -3.23
CA SER A 134 -19.43 14.14 -4.00
C SER A 134 -19.68 12.68 -3.63
N PHE A 135 -19.78 12.33 -2.35
CA PHE A 135 -20.12 10.98 -1.92
C PHE A 135 -21.52 10.55 -2.40
N ALA A 136 -22.50 11.43 -2.34
CA ALA A 136 -23.84 11.15 -2.86
C ALA A 136 -23.86 10.83 -4.36
N MET A 137 -22.94 11.42 -5.13
CA MET A 137 -22.79 11.14 -6.56
C MET A 137 -22.03 9.83 -6.86
N HIS A 138 -21.44 9.18 -5.84
CA HIS A 138 -20.68 7.93 -5.98
C HIS A 138 -21.22 6.83 -5.07
N PRO A 139 -22.53 6.45 -5.20
CA PRO A 139 -23.18 5.52 -4.27
C PRO A 139 -22.53 4.14 -4.24
N GLY A 140 -21.99 3.66 -5.36
CA GLY A 140 -21.27 2.39 -5.41
C GLY A 140 -20.01 2.38 -4.55
N TRP A 141 -19.25 3.47 -4.54
CA TRP A 141 -18.08 3.61 -3.67
C TRP A 141 -18.49 3.68 -2.20
N VAL A 142 -19.52 4.45 -1.87
CA VAL A 142 -20.06 4.59 -0.50
C VAL A 142 -20.54 3.23 0.01
N PHE A 143 -21.30 2.49 -0.79
CA PHE A 143 -21.77 1.14 -0.44
C PHE A 143 -20.59 0.20 -0.16
N ASN A 144 -19.61 0.15 -1.05
CA ASN A 144 -18.42 -0.68 -0.86
C ASN A 144 -17.64 -0.28 0.40
N TYR A 145 -17.47 1.00 0.67
CA TYR A 145 -16.77 1.49 1.86
C TYR A 145 -17.49 1.13 3.16
N LEU A 146 -18.82 1.17 3.18
CA LEU A 146 -19.63 0.88 4.37
C LEU A 146 -19.82 -0.61 4.65
N THR A 147 -19.82 -1.45 3.60
CA THR A 147 -20.16 -2.89 3.71
C THR A 147 -18.95 -3.82 3.82
N HIS A 148 -17.74 -3.33 3.53
CA HIS A 148 -16.50 -4.12 3.58
C HIS A 148 -15.62 -3.74 4.77
N GLU A 149 -14.49 -4.44 4.92
CA GLU A 149 -13.53 -4.17 5.99
C GLU A 149 -13.11 -2.70 6.01
N LYS A 150 -13.14 -2.13 7.21
CA LYS A 150 -12.76 -0.73 7.41
C LYS A 150 -11.30 -0.49 7.06
N PHE A 151 -11.02 0.73 6.62
CA PHE A 151 -9.67 1.20 6.39
C PHE A 151 -8.83 1.10 7.68
N LYS A 152 -7.60 0.58 7.56
CA LYS A 152 -6.60 0.55 8.63
C LYS A 152 -5.20 0.53 8.02
N LEU A 153 -4.20 1.04 8.72
CA LEU A 153 -2.78 0.83 8.39
C LEU A 153 -2.31 -0.46 9.07
N ALA A 154 -2.49 -1.60 8.38
CA ALA A 154 -2.44 -2.91 9.01
C ALA A 154 -1.07 -3.32 9.58
N ASN A 155 0.03 -2.73 9.11
CA ASN A 155 1.37 -3.12 9.51
C ASN A 155 1.99 -2.23 10.60
N VAL A 156 1.50 -1.01 10.76
CA VAL A 156 2.05 -0.03 11.71
C VAL A 156 1.09 0.30 12.86
N ALA A 157 -0.22 0.12 12.69
CA ALA A 157 -1.23 0.44 13.70
C ALA A 157 -1.19 -0.46 14.95
N THR A 158 -0.60 -1.66 14.87
CA THR A 158 -0.63 -2.65 15.96
C THR A 158 0.13 -2.25 17.22
N LYS A 159 1.04 -1.29 17.15
CA LYS A 159 1.79 -0.80 18.33
C LYS A 159 1.32 0.56 18.85
N THR A 160 0.62 1.34 18.05
CA THR A 160 0.20 2.72 18.40
C THR A 160 -1.30 2.81 18.71
N ASP A 161 -2.10 1.81 18.36
CA ASP A 161 -3.57 1.90 18.40
C ASP A 161 -4.16 1.38 19.71
N LYS A 162 -4.47 2.30 20.62
CA LYS A 162 -5.47 2.10 21.67
C LYS A 162 -6.85 2.51 21.15
N GLY A 163 -7.23 1.95 20.00
CA GLY A 163 -8.54 1.96 19.35
C GLY A 163 -9.29 3.30 19.36
N THR A 164 -9.71 3.76 18.21
CA THR A 164 -11.00 4.41 17.94
C THR A 164 -11.03 5.42 16.78
N ASN A 165 -9.89 5.87 16.23
CA ASN A 165 -9.99 6.84 15.14
C ASN A 165 -8.91 6.61 14.06
N ILE A 166 -9.31 6.01 12.95
CA ILE A 166 -8.45 5.67 11.80
C ILE A 166 -7.68 6.90 11.28
N ALA A 167 -8.35 8.05 11.24
CA ALA A 167 -7.74 9.31 10.82
C ALA A 167 -6.64 9.75 11.80
N LYS A 168 -6.85 9.53 13.09
CA LYS A 168 -5.87 9.86 14.13
C LYS A 168 -4.64 8.96 14.02
N SER A 169 -4.81 7.65 13.81
CA SER A 169 -3.69 6.71 13.64
C SER A 169 -2.82 7.05 12.43
N VAL A 170 -3.41 7.50 11.31
CA VAL A 170 -2.66 7.93 10.13
C VAL A 170 -1.90 9.22 10.40
N ILE A 171 -2.50 10.17 11.13
CA ILE A 171 -1.87 11.45 11.47
C ILE A 171 -0.75 11.24 12.47
N ASP A 172 -1.04 10.51 13.54
CA ASP A 172 -0.04 10.21 14.58
C ASP A 172 1.16 9.51 13.95
N TYR A 173 0.92 8.55 13.04
CA TYR A 173 1.97 7.89 12.27
C TYR A 173 2.78 8.87 11.41
N ILE A 174 2.12 9.77 10.69
CA ILE A 174 2.80 10.76 9.83
C ILE A 174 3.60 11.74 10.70
N ASN A 175 3.01 12.26 11.77
CA ASN A 175 3.69 13.20 12.66
C ASN A 175 4.87 12.54 13.39
N GLU A 176 4.70 11.33 13.88
CA GLU A 176 5.80 10.57 14.51
C GLU A 176 6.94 10.28 13.53
N GLN A 177 6.65 10.23 12.24
CA GLN A 177 7.65 9.94 11.21
C GLN A 177 8.43 11.18 10.78
N TYR A 178 7.82 12.38 10.80
CA TYR A 178 8.36 13.61 10.20
C TYR A 178 8.73 14.70 11.21
N ASP A 179 8.50 14.54 12.51
CA ASP A 179 9.05 15.35 13.58
C ASP A 179 10.40 14.75 14.03
#